data_d56fc0c3a71d0050558f7feb4b476074
#
_entry.id   d56fc0c3a71d0050558f7feb4b476074
#
_cell.length_a   1.000
_cell.length_b   1.000
_cell.length_c   1.000
_cell.angle_alpha   90.00
_cell.angle_beta   90.00
_cell.angle_gamma   90.00
#
_symmetry.space_group_name_H-M   'P 1'
#
loop_
_entity.id
_entity.type
_entity.pdbx_description
1 polymer ?
#
loop_
_entity_poly.entity_id
_entity_poly.type
_entity_poly.pdbx_seq_one_letter_code
_entity_poly.pdbx_strand_id
1 'polypeptide(L)'
;MLKIVKGLLALALAGTAALAQAEMTPPDVLTKNTTNEVIRIVKQDKDIKGGNSKKVYALVESKILPHFDFRQMTQLAVGKNWRQATPEEQQQLTKEFRALLVRTYSAAITSVADYKIEFKPLKMPAGETDVLVSTEVSKSGMAPITIDYRLEKQDNGWKVYDVLVDNVSLVTVYRNSFNSEVRKNGIAGLIQSLVRRNQSATNGG
;
A
#
# COMPACT_ATOMS: atom_id res chain seq x y z
N MET A 1 -71.78 3.28 -41.45
CA MET A 1 -71.30 3.63 -40.08
C MET A 1 -69.92 3.06 -39.85
N LEU A 2 -68.93 3.91 -39.95
CA LEU A 2 -67.53 3.52 -39.95
C LEU A 2 -66.96 3.79 -38.56
N LYS A 3 -66.53 2.74 -37.83
CA LYS A 3 -65.89 2.91 -36.54
C LYS A 3 -64.35 2.79 -36.71
N ILE A 4 -63.70 3.91 -36.54
CA ILE A 4 -62.24 4.05 -36.56
C ILE A 4 -61.69 3.55 -35.25
N VAL A 5 -60.88 2.48 -35.29
CA VAL A 5 -60.08 2.00 -34.13
C VAL A 5 -58.72 2.67 -34.21
N LYS A 6 -58.47 3.59 -33.28
CA LYS A 6 -57.14 4.20 -33.09
C LYS A 6 -56.24 3.24 -32.28
N GLY A 7 -55.28 2.62 -32.95
CA GLY A 7 -54.23 1.86 -32.29
C GLY A 7 -53.18 2.82 -31.72
N LEU A 8 -53.03 2.88 -30.39
CA LEU A 8 -51.88 3.51 -29.72
C LEU A 8 -50.66 2.57 -29.78
N LEU A 9 -49.67 2.96 -30.56
CA LEU A 9 -48.36 2.33 -30.56
C LEU A 9 -47.51 2.96 -29.45
N ALA A 10 -47.42 2.28 -28.28
CA ALA A 10 -46.54 2.69 -27.20
C ALA A 10 -45.10 2.20 -27.52
N LEU A 11 -44.27 3.14 -27.93
CA LEU A 11 -42.83 2.91 -28.14
C LEU A 11 -42.13 2.90 -26.77
N ALA A 12 -41.84 1.70 -26.22
CA ALA A 12 -41.02 1.56 -25.01
C ALA A 12 -39.55 1.79 -25.35
N LEU A 13 -39.03 2.98 -25.07
CA LEU A 13 -37.60 3.25 -25.04
C LEU A 13 -36.99 2.52 -23.83
N ALA A 14 -36.46 1.33 -24.04
CA ALA A 14 -35.58 0.68 -23.07
C ALA A 14 -34.23 1.42 -23.08
N GLY A 15 -34.10 2.40 -22.20
CA GLY A 15 -32.80 3.04 -21.92
C GLY A 15 -31.87 2.05 -21.27
N THR A 16 -30.92 1.49 -22.03
CA THR A 16 -29.78 0.77 -21.48
C THR A 16 -28.87 1.78 -20.79
N ALA A 17 -29.02 1.94 -19.47
CA ALA A 17 -28.05 2.62 -18.64
C ALA A 17 -26.77 1.76 -18.68
N ALA A 18 -25.83 2.09 -19.57
CA ALA A 18 -24.47 1.59 -19.50
C ALA A 18 -23.89 2.13 -18.18
N LEU A 19 -23.77 1.24 -17.18
CA LEU A 19 -22.98 1.52 -15.99
C LEU A 19 -21.55 1.71 -16.49
N ALA A 20 -21.11 2.96 -16.61
CA ALA A 20 -19.70 3.27 -16.83
C ALA A 20 -18.95 2.73 -15.60
N GLN A 21 -18.37 1.53 -15.72
CA GLN A 21 -17.40 1.06 -14.78
C GLN A 21 -16.22 2.04 -14.84
N ALA A 22 -16.01 2.80 -13.78
CA ALA A 22 -14.86 3.66 -13.68
C ALA A 22 -13.62 2.77 -13.88
N GLU A 23 -12.86 3.06 -14.94
CA GLU A 23 -11.67 2.29 -15.26
C GLU A 23 -10.69 2.37 -14.10
N MET A 24 -10.23 1.22 -13.65
CA MET A 24 -9.30 1.12 -12.52
C MET A 24 -7.98 1.84 -12.89
N THR A 25 -7.55 2.77 -12.05
CA THR A 25 -6.30 3.49 -12.25
C THR A 25 -5.13 2.50 -12.41
N PRO A 26 -4.34 2.56 -13.50
CA PRO A 26 -3.19 1.69 -13.70
C PRO A 26 -2.18 1.77 -12.56
N PRO A 27 -1.45 0.69 -12.23
CA PRO A 27 -0.62 0.61 -11.04
C PRO A 27 0.58 1.58 -11.04
N ASP A 28 1.17 1.83 -12.19
CA ASP A 28 2.24 2.83 -12.38
C ASP A 28 1.71 4.26 -12.23
N VAL A 29 0.53 4.55 -12.78
CA VAL A 29 -0.15 5.84 -12.62
C VAL A 29 -0.53 6.07 -11.16
N LEU A 30 -1.08 5.05 -10.47
CA LEU A 30 -1.41 5.11 -9.04
C LEU A 30 -0.17 5.45 -8.22
N THR A 31 0.90 4.68 -8.40
CA THR A 31 2.15 4.85 -7.65
C THR A 31 2.76 6.23 -7.91
N LYS A 32 2.80 6.67 -9.16
CA LYS A 32 3.32 7.99 -9.55
C LYS A 32 2.50 9.13 -8.96
N ASN A 33 1.18 9.06 -9.04
CA ASN A 33 0.30 10.09 -8.53
C ASN A 33 0.40 10.21 -7.01
N THR A 34 0.38 9.09 -6.28
CA THR A 34 0.55 9.06 -4.83
C THR A 34 1.90 9.66 -4.41
N THR A 35 2.99 9.25 -5.08
CA THR A 35 4.33 9.78 -4.81
C THR A 35 4.40 11.28 -5.04
N ASN A 36 3.89 11.77 -6.17
CA ASN A 36 3.91 13.19 -6.49
C ASN A 36 3.05 14.02 -5.52
N GLU A 37 1.91 13.49 -5.10
CA GLU A 37 1.06 14.15 -4.10
C GLU A 37 1.77 14.26 -2.75
N VAL A 38 2.40 13.19 -2.28
CA VAL A 38 3.19 13.19 -1.03
C VAL A 38 4.33 14.21 -1.11
N ILE A 39 5.11 14.22 -2.19
CA ILE A 39 6.20 15.17 -2.41
C ILE A 39 5.67 16.61 -2.36
N ARG A 40 4.54 16.88 -3.03
CA ARG A 40 3.93 18.21 -3.06
C ARG A 40 3.54 18.66 -1.65
N ILE A 41 2.91 17.78 -0.85
CA ILE A 41 2.50 18.08 0.52
C ILE A 41 3.73 18.36 1.40
N VAL A 42 4.76 17.51 1.35
CA VAL A 42 6.00 17.69 2.12
C VAL A 42 6.70 19.00 1.77
N LYS A 43 6.71 19.40 0.48
CA LYS A 43 7.29 20.68 0.05
C LYS A 43 6.52 21.89 0.61
N GLN A 44 5.21 21.78 0.75
CA GLN A 44 4.34 22.89 1.17
C GLN A 44 4.19 23.00 2.70
N ASP A 45 4.27 21.90 3.45
CA ASP A 45 4.11 21.91 4.91
C ASP A 45 5.48 21.87 5.62
N LYS A 46 5.86 23.01 6.21
CA LYS A 46 7.12 23.18 6.94
C LYS A 46 7.22 22.27 8.17
N ASP A 47 6.10 21.95 8.81
CA ASP A 47 6.10 21.12 10.00
C ASP A 47 6.38 19.66 9.62
N ILE A 48 5.80 19.17 8.51
CA ILE A 48 6.11 17.83 7.97
C ILE A 48 7.59 17.77 7.58
N LYS A 49 8.09 18.79 6.86
CA LYS A 49 9.50 18.87 6.48
C LYS A 49 10.42 18.95 7.69
N GLY A 50 9.99 19.61 8.76
CA GLY A 50 10.69 19.71 10.05
C GLY A 50 10.57 18.47 10.93
N GLY A 51 9.88 17.40 10.47
CA GLY A 51 9.79 16.13 11.20
C GLY A 51 8.69 16.08 12.26
N ASN A 52 7.65 16.92 12.19
CA ASN A 52 6.51 16.83 13.09
C ASN A 52 5.82 15.44 12.93
N SER A 53 6.10 14.54 13.86
CA SER A 53 5.68 13.14 13.81
C SER A 53 4.17 13.01 13.63
N LYS A 54 3.34 13.80 14.33
CA LYS A 54 1.89 13.74 14.24
C LYS A 54 1.40 14.05 12.83
N LYS A 55 1.94 15.08 12.19
CA LYS A 55 1.58 15.45 10.81
C LYS A 55 2.11 14.45 9.78
N VAL A 56 3.32 13.93 9.99
CA VAL A 56 3.89 12.86 9.14
C VAL A 56 3.01 11.61 9.21
N TYR A 57 2.61 11.17 10.40
CA TYR A 57 1.69 10.05 10.56
C TYR A 57 0.35 10.30 9.87
N ALA A 58 -0.27 11.47 10.04
CA ALA A 58 -1.53 11.82 9.39
C ALA A 58 -1.41 11.79 7.84
N LEU A 59 -0.30 12.27 7.29
CA LEU A 59 -0.02 12.20 5.86
C LEU A 59 0.08 10.74 5.39
N VAL A 60 0.87 9.92 6.09
CA VAL A 60 1.05 8.50 5.78
C VAL A 60 -0.30 7.77 5.83
N GLU A 61 -1.07 7.92 6.92
CA GLU A 61 -2.38 7.31 7.11
C GLU A 61 -3.38 7.68 6.00
N SER A 62 -3.41 8.95 5.60
CA SER A 62 -4.41 9.44 4.65
C SER A 62 -4.03 9.24 3.18
N LYS A 63 -2.73 9.24 2.84
CA LYS A 63 -2.28 9.27 1.45
C LYS A 63 -1.53 8.02 1.00
N ILE A 64 -0.89 7.29 1.90
CA ILE A 64 -0.05 6.15 1.56
C ILE A 64 -0.74 4.83 1.91
N LEU A 65 -1.15 4.67 3.16
CA LEU A 65 -1.65 3.38 3.65
C LEU A 65 -2.91 2.85 2.95
N PRO A 66 -3.82 3.66 2.41
CA PRO A 66 -4.97 3.14 1.64
C PRO A 66 -4.58 2.34 0.41
N HIS A 67 -3.36 2.52 -0.10
CA HIS A 67 -2.84 1.82 -1.27
C HIS A 67 -2.06 0.54 -0.92
N PHE A 68 -1.99 0.14 0.37
CA PHE A 68 -1.23 -1.02 0.82
C PHE A 68 -2.14 -2.16 1.30
N ASP A 69 -1.75 -3.41 1.02
CA ASP A 69 -2.34 -4.61 1.61
C ASP A 69 -1.47 -5.13 2.75
N PHE A 70 -1.72 -4.62 3.97
CA PHE A 70 -0.97 -5.04 5.15
C PHE A 70 -1.24 -6.49 5.55
N ARG A 71 -2.39 -7.07 5.19
CA ARG A 71 -2.66 -8.47 5.45
C ARG A 71 -1.74 -9.37 4.63
N GLN A 72 -1.61 -9.10 3.35
CA GLN A 72 -0.72 -9.85 2.45
C GLN A 72 0.76 -9.64 2.84
N MET A 73 1.15 -8.40 3.15
CA MET A 73 2.50 -8.10 3.67
C MET A 73 2.82 -8.92 4.91
N THR A 74 1.89 -9.00 5.88
CA THR A 74 2.07 -9.76 7.11
C THR A 74 2.13 -11.26 6.84
N GLN A 75 1.27 -11.76 5.96
CA GLN A 75 1.29 -13.16 5.53
C GLN A 75 2.65 -13.54 4.94
N LEU A 76 3.22 -12.69 4.10
CA LEU A 76 4.55 -12.90 3.52
C LEU A 76 5.66 -12.88 4.59
N ALA A 77 5.60 -11.96 5.55
CA ALA A 77 6.58 -11.85 6.63
C ALA A 77 6.51 -13.03 7.61
N VAL A 78 5.31 -13.46 7.99
CA VAL A 78 5.08 -14.61 8.90
C VAL A 78 5.31 -15.95 8.18
N GLY A 79 5.13 -15.97 6.86
CA GLY A 79 5.39 -17.13 6.01
C GLY A 79 4.51 -18.33 6.37
N LYS A 80 5.10 -19.53 6.45
CA LYS A 80 4.36 -20.79 6.70
C LYS A 80 3.56 -20.79 8.00
N ASN A 81 3.99 -20.02 9.00
CA ASN A 81 3.32 -19.97 10.31
C ASN A 81 1.98 -19.20 10.23
N TRP A 82 1.73 -18.42 9.18
CA TRP A 82 0.47 -17.70 8.97
C TRP A 82 -0.76 -18.62 8.98
N ARG A 83 -0.62 -19.82 8.41
CA ARG A 83 -1.72 -20.81 8.36
C ARG A 83 -2.02 -21.44 9.71
N GLN A 84 -1.13 -21.31 10.69
CA GLN A 84 -1.30 -21.84 12.06
C GLN A 84 -1.95 -20.80 12.98
N ALA A 85 -1.94 -19.52 12.60
CA ALA A 85 -2.56 -18.43 13.34
C ALA A 85 -4.08 -18.46 13.17
N THR A 86 -4.81 -18.23 14.27
CA THR A 86 -6.26 -18.02 14.21
C THR A 86 -6.60 -16.73 13.46
N PRO A 87 -7.85 -16.53 13.00
CA PRO A 87 -8.27 -15.28 12.36
C PRO A 87 -7.98 -14.05 13.22
N GLU A 88 -8.18 -14.14 14.56
CA GLU A 88 -7.91 -13.07 15.51
C GLU A 88 -6.41 -12.78 15.63
N GLU A 89 -5.58 -13.82 15.69
CA GLU A 89 -4.13 -13.68 15.69
C GLU A 89 -3.61 -13.09 14.38
N GLN A 90 -4.17 -13.50 13.23
CA GLN A 90 -3.84 -12.92 11.92
C GLN A 90 -4.18 -11.42 11.87
N GLN A 91 -5.34 -11.03 12.41
CA GLN A 91 -5.73 -9.62 12.49
C GLN A 91 -4.78 -8.83 13.40
N GLN A 92 -4.42 -9.39 14.55
CA GLN A 92 -3.52 -8.73 15.49
C GLN A 92 -2.10 -8.64 14.95
N LEU A 93 -1.57 -9.69 14.32
CA LEU A 93 -0.28 -9.66 13.61
C LEU A 93 -0.26 -8.56 12.53
N THR A 94 -1.34 -8.47 11.74
CA THR A 94 -1.47 -7.45 10.69
C THR A 94 -1.44 -6.05 11.27
N LYS A 95 -2.20 -5.81 12.34
CA LYS A 95 -2.24 -4.53 13.05
C LYS A 95 -0.86 -4.13 13.58
N GLU A 96 -0.21 -5.04 14.29
CA GLU A 96 1.07 -4.75 14.94
C GLU A 96 2.21 -4.62 13.94
N PHE A 97 2.22 -5.43 12.87
CA PHE A 97 3.24 -5.31 11.83
C PHE A 97 3.07 -4.03 11.01
N ARG A 98 1.82 -3.64 10.68
CA ARG A 98 1.53 -2.34 10.08
C ARG A 98 2.09 -1.19 10.94
N ALA A 99 1.81 -1.19 12.24
CA ALA A 99 2.30 -0.17 13.16
C ALA A 99 3.84 -0.12 13.21
N LEU A 100 4.50 -1.29 13.21
CA LEU A 100 5.95 -1.39 13.13
C LEU A 100 6.51 -0.76 11.85
N LEU A 101 5.94 -1.12 10.69
CA LEU A 101 6.40 -0.59 9.39
C LEU A 101 6.20 0.92 9.29
N VAL A 102 5.01 1.41 9.64
CA VAL A 102 4.69 2.85 9.61
C VAL A 102 5.70 3.61 10.47
N ARG A 103 5.94 3.17 11.70
CA ARG A 103 6.87 3.84 12.60
C ARG A 103 8.32 3.80 12.08
N THR A 104 8.74 2.67 11.55
CA THR A 104 10.12 2.49 11.09
C THR A 104 10.42 3.36 9.87
N TYR A 105 9.46 3.52 8.97
CA TYR A 105 9.71 4.14 7.67
C TYR A 105 9.10 5.54 7.49
N SER A 106 8.20 6.00 8.39
CA SER A 106 7.58 7.32 8.26
C SER A 106 8.59 8.47 8.26
N ALA A 107 9.68 8.36 8.99
CA ALA A 107 10.71 9.39 9.01
C ALA A 107 11.33 9.65 7.62
N ALA A 108 11.41 8.63 6.76
CA ALA A 108 11.91 8.79 5.40
C ALA A 108 11.05 9.73 4.54
N ILE A 109 9.76 9.86 4.88
CA ILE A 109 8.83 10.74 4.16
C ILE A 109 9.22 12.22 4.28
N THR A 110 9.81 12.63 5.39
CA THR A 110 10.19 14.03 5.60
C THR A 110 11.24 14.53 4.61
N SER A 111 12.09 13.65 4.14
CA SER A 111 13.17 13.94 3.19
C SER A 111 12.85 13.60 1.73
N VAL A 112 11.67 13.00 1.44
CA VAL A 112 11.33 12.55 0.07
C VAL A 112 11.38 13.67 -0.96
N ALA A 113 11.11 14.91 -0.53
CA ALA A 113 11.13 16.09 -1.38
C ALA A 113 12.53 16.51 -1.86
N ASP A 114 13.58 16.00 -1.21
CA ASP A 114 14.98 16.29 -1.56
C ASP A 114 15.53 15.34 -2.63
N TYR A 115 14.75 14.32 -3.01
CA TYR A 115 15.14 13.31 -3.99
C TYR A 115 14.46 13.56 -5.33
N LYS A 116 15.15 13.19 -6.41
CA LYS A 116 14.59 13.01 -7.75
C LYS A 116 14.12 11.56 -7.85
N ILE A 117 12.86 11.35 -8.23
CA ILE A 117 12.28 10.03 -8.40
C ILE A 117 11.91 9.86 -9.88
N GLU A 118 12.50 8.89 -10.54
CA GLU A 118 12.24 8.53 -11.92
C GLU A 118 11.48 7.20 -11.97
N PHE A 119 10.29 7.23 -12.56
CA PHE A 119 9.48 6.02 -12.80
C PHE A 119 9.96 5.34 -14.09
N LYS A 120 10.30 4.06 -14.00
CA LYS A 120 10.65 3.25 -15.16
C LYS A 120 9.36 2.82 -15.89
N PRO A 121 9.41 2.65 -17.22
CA PRO A 121 8.24 2.19 -17.97
C PRO A 121 7.74 0.84 -17.48
N LEU A 122 6.46 0.73 -17.14
CA LEU A 122 5.83 -0.53 -16.80
C LEU A 122 5.48 -1.32 -18.07
N LYS A 123 5.95 -2.57 -18.15
CA LYS A 123 5.51 -3.53 -19.14
C LYS A 123 4.47 -4.45 -18.51
N MET A 124 3.21 -4.24 -18.81
CA MET A 124 2.10 -5.01 -18.24
C MET A 124 1.31 -5.66 -19.36
N PRO A 125 1.41 -6.98 -19.55
CA PRO A 125 0.55 -7.73 -20.47
C PRO A 125 -0.93 -7.59 -20.10
N ALA A 126 -1.82 -7.75 -21.09
CA ALA A 126 -3.25 -7.72 -20.84
C ALA A 126 -3.64 -8.87 -19.87
N GLY A 127 -4.44 -8.54 -18.84
CA GLY A 127 -4.91 -9.51 -17.84
C GLY A 127 -3.94 -9.76 -16.68
N GLU A 128 -2.78 -9.11 -16.64
CA GLU A 128 -1.86 -9.24 -15.51
C GLU A 128 -2.48 -8.70 -14.23
N THR A 129 -2.30 -9.44 -13.14
CA THR A 129 -2.86 -9.13 -11.80
C THR A 129 -1.79 -8.93 -10.74
N ASP A 130 -0.52 -9.17 -11.07
CA ASP A 130 0.65 -8.96 -10.20
C ASP A 130 1.74 -8.25 -10.99
N VAL A 131 2.18 -7.09 -10.52
CA VAL A 131 3.13 -6.26 -11.27
C VAL A 131 4.21 -5.68 -10.36
N LEU A 132 5.34 -5.33 -10.99
CA LEU A 132 6.45 -4.60 -10.37
C LEU A 132 6.54 -3.20 -10.98
N VAL A 133 6.23 -2.18 -10.20
CA VAL A 133 6.46 -0.78 -10.58
C VAL A 133 7.82 -0.36 -10.05
N SER A 134 8.74 -0.03 -10.94
CA SER A 134 10.12 0.28 -10.60
C SER A 134 10.41 1.77 -10.65
N THR A 135 11.15 2.26 -9.64
CA THR A 135 11.63 3.63 -9.58
C THR A 135 13.12 3.69 -9.31
N GLU A 136 13.74 4.75 -9.78
CA GLU A 136 15.10 5.12 -9.41
C GLU A 136 15.06 6.41 -8.60
N VAL A 137 15.64 6.38 -7.43
CA VAL A 137 15.67 7.50 -6.49
C VAL A 137 17.09 8.01 -6.37
N SER A 138 17.29 9.29 -6.65
CA SER A 138 18.62 9.90 -6.68
C SER A 138 18.64 11.24 -5.95
N LYS A 139 19.80 11.57 -5.41
CA LYS A 139 20.10 12.87 -4.78
C LYS A 139 21.55 13.24 -5.11
N SER A 140 21.83 14.52 -5.28
CA SER A 140 23.20 14.99 -5.53
C SER A 140 24.19 14.51 -4.45
N GLY A 141 25.30 13.91 -4.85
CA GLY A 141 26.33 13.39 -3.97
C GLY A 141 26.07 11.98 -3.41
N MET A 142 24.98 11.32 -3.84
CA MET A 142 24.66 9.94 -3.44
C MET A 142 24.52 9.03 -4.67
N ALA A 143 24.90 7.77 -4.53
CA ALA A 143 24.57 6.77 -5.54
C ALA A 143 23.05 6.62 -5.66
N PRO A 144 22.49 6.49 -6.87
CA PRO A 144 21.08 6.17 -7.06
C PRO A 144 20.74 4.83 -6.41
N ILE A 145 19.54 4.73 -5.85
CA ILE A 145 18.96 3.48 -5.33
C ILE A 145 17.70 3.13 -6.11
N THR A 146 17.39 1.84 -6.21
CA THR A 146 16.12 1.40 -6.77
C THR A 146 15.10 1.20 -5.65
N ILE A 147 13.87 1.68 -5.90
CA ILE A 147 12.72 1.35 -5.05
C ILE A 147 11.65 0.77 -5.98
N ASP A 148 11.35 -0.51 -5.76
CA ASP A 148 10.35 -1.24 -6.52
C ASP A 148 9.15 -1.55 -5.65
N TYR A 149 7.96 -1.46 -6.24
CA TYR A 149 6.69 -1.73 -5.59
C TYR A 149 6.06 -2.95 -6.25
N ARG A 150 5.77 -3.99 -5.47
CA ARG A 150 4.94 -5.11 -5.91
C ARG A 150 3.49 -4.80 -5.63
N LEU A 151 2.67 -4.82 -6.68
CA LEU A 151 1.24 -4.55 -6.56
C LEU A 151 0.43 -5.72 -7.08
N GLU A 152 -0.65 -6.02 -6.38
CA GLU A 152 -1.66 -6.99 -6.79
C GLU A 152 -2.98 -6.27 -7.09
N LYS A 153 -3.66 -6.72 -8.14
CA LYS A 153 -4.97 -6.23 -8.53
C LYS A 153 -6.06 -6.84 -7.64
N GLN A 154 -6.81 -5.99 -6.96
CA GLN A 154 -7.96 -6.36 -6.14
C GLN A 154 -9.24 -5.70 -6.68
N ASP A 155 -10.42 -6.09 -6.19
CA ASP A 155 -11.71 -5.55 -6.64
C ASP A 155 -11.80 -4.02 -6.50
N ASN A 156 -11.15 -3.46 -5.49
CA ASN A 156 -11.15 -2.04 -5.16
C ASN A 156 -9.89 -1.27 -5.65
N GLY A 157 -9.12 -1.86 -6.54
CA GLY A 157 -7.91 -1.24 -7.12
C GLY A 157 -6.62 -2.01 -6.86
N TRP A 158 -5.53 -1.47 -7.35
CA TRP A 158 -4.21 -2.03 -7.12
C TRP A 158 -3.73 -1.75 -5.69
N LYS A 159 -3.12 -2.75 -5.03
CA LYS A 159 -2.58 -2.66 -3.68
C LYS A 159 -1.13 -3.09 -3.64
N VAL A 160 -0.30 -2.28 -2.99
CA VAL A 160 1.11 -2.62 -2.72
C VAL A 160 1.16 -3.66 -1.61
N TYR A 161 1.80 -4.80 -1.86
CA TYR A 161 1.99 -5.85 -0.88
C TYR A 161 3.47 -6.12 -0.53
N ASP A 162 4.41 -5.51 -1.25
CA ASP A 162 5.83 -5.49 -0.89
C ASP A 162 6.52 -4.26 -1.48
N VAL A 163 7.59 -3.82 -0.84
CA VAL A 163 8.48 -2.77 -1.32
C VAL A 163 9.90 -3.32 -1.27
N LEU A 164 10.63 -3.19 -2.37
CA LEU A 164 12.03 -3.59 -2.45
C LEU A 164 12.91 -2.35 -2.53
N VAL A 165 13.97 -2.33 -1.75
CA VAL A 165 15.01 -1.30 -1.81
C VAL A 165 16.30 -2.01 -2.25
N ASP A 166 16.83 -1.63 -3.42
CA ASP A 166 17.96 -2.31 -4.07
C ASP A 166 17.78 -3.83 -4.10
N ASN A 167 16.60 -4.29 -4.54
CA ASN A 167 16.15 -5.70 -4.60
C ASN A 167 15.99 -6.40 -3.23
N VAL A 168 16.11 -5.69 -2.11
CA VAL A 168 15.85 -6.25 -0.78
C VAL A 168 14.42 -5.97 -0.36
N SER A 169 13.59 -7.00 -0.26
CA SER A 169 12.18 -6.88 0.17
C SER A 169 12.07 -6.44 1.62
N LEU A 170 11.35 -5.35 1.87
CA LEU A 170 11.08 -4.85 3.23
C LEU A 170 10.28 -5.83 4.08
N VAL A 171 9.47 -6.66 3.45
CA VAL A 171 8.64 -7.65 4.14
C VAL A 171 9.46 -8.88 4.51
N THR A 172 10.26 -9.39 3.58
CA THR A 172 10.99 -10.64 3.80
C THR A 172 12.18 -10.51 4.75
N VAL A 173 12.72 -9.29 4.98
CA VAL A 173 13.77 -9.08 6.00
C VAL A 173 13.28 -9.44 7.41
N TYR A 174 11.98 -9.33 7.68
CA TYR A 174 11.40 -9.72 8.96
C TYR A 174 11.18 -11.24 9.11
N ARG A 175 11.17 -11.99 8.01
CA ARG A 175 10.80 -13.42 8.00
C ARG A 175 11.65 -14.26 8.93
N ASN A 176 12.95 -14.06 8.94
CA ASN A 176 13.86 -14.85 9.77
C ASN A 176 13.65 -14.58 11.26
N SER A 177 13.50 -13.31 11.65
CA SER A 177 13.24 -12.93 13.05
C SER A 177 11.87 -13.39 13.51
N PHE A 178 10.83 -13.28 12.67
CA PHE A 178 9.49 -13.75 12.98
C PHE A 178 9.44 -15.27 13.11
N ASN A 179 10.06 -16.01 12.18
CA ASN A 179 10.17 -17.46 12.28
C ASN A 179 10.92 -17.90 13.54
N SER A 180 11.97 -17.19 13.94
CA SER A 180 12.70 -17.49 15.16
C SER A 180 11.86 -17.25 16.39
N GLU A 181 11.10 -16.15 16.43
CA GLU A 181 10.20 -15.83 17.54
C GLU A 181 9.07 -16.86 17.66
N VAL A 182 8.43 -17.21 16.53
CA VAL A 182 7.37 -18.22 16.52
C VAL A 182 7.88 -19.59 16.97
N ARG A 183 9.09 -20.00 16.60
CA ARG A 183 9.68 -21.27 17.07
C ARG A 183 9.91 -21.27 18.58
N LYS A 184 10.24 -20.13 19.18
CA LYS A 184 10.55 -20.03 20.60
C LYS A 184 9.29 -19.88 21.46
N ASN A 185 8.37 -19.03 21.03
CA ASN A 185 7.30 -18.49 21.85
C ASN A 185 5.91 -18.61 21.21
N GLY A 186 5.80 -19.29 20.06
CA GLY A 186 4.54 -19.43 19.33
C GLY A 186 4.08 -18.12 18.67
N ILE A 187 2.90 -18.15 18.04
CA ILE A 187 2.26 -16.99 17.41
C ILE A 187 1.99 -15.88 18.44
N ALA A 188 1.45 -16.26 19.60
CA ALA A 188 1.18 -15.32 20.69
C ALA A 188 2.45 -14.57 21.14
N GLY A 189 3.59 -15.28 21.21
CA GLY A 189 4.89 -14.67 21.53
C GLY A 189 5.35 -13.66 20.48
N LEU A 190 5.16 -13.95 19.19
CA LEU A 190 5.44 -13.00 18.11
C LEU A 190 4.58 -11.74 18.25
N ILE A 191 3.27 -11.90 18.49
CA ILE A 191 2.34 -10.78 18.73
C ILE A 191 2.83 -9.91 19.88
N GLN A 192 3.14 -10.51 21.03
CA GLN A 192 3.64 -9.79 22.21
C GLN A 192 4.97 -9.07 21.91
N SER A 193 5.86 -9.68 21.14
CA SER A 193 7.12 -9.06 20.74
C SER A 193 6.88 -7.81 19.88
N LEU A 194 5.96 -7.88 18.91
CA LEU A 194 5.56 -6.73 18.09
C LEU A 194 4.93 -5.62 18.92
N VAL A 195 4.01 -5.96 19.84
CA VAL A 195 3.38 -4.99 20.78
C VAL A 195 4.45 -4.27 21.59
N ARG A 196 5.39 -5.00 22.23
CA ARG A 196 6.49 -4.37 22.99
C ARG A 196 7.33 -3.42 22.13
N ARG A 197 7.71 -3.82 20.90
CA ARG A 197 8.46 -2.96 19.99
C ARG A 197 7.70 -1.69 19.64
N ASN A 198 6.38 -1.80 19.49
CA ASN A 198 5.51 -0.67 19.18
C ASN A 198 5.36 0.29 20.36
N GLN A 199 5.31 -0.22 21.61
CA GLN A 199 5.20 0.59 22.82
C GLN A 199 6.51 1.25 23.22
N SER A 200 7.65 0.55 23.14
CA SER A 200 8.96 1.06 23.55
C SER A 200 9.37 2.34 22.82
N ALA A 201 8.92 2.52 21.59
CA ALA A 201 9.24 3.71 20.80
C ALA A 201 8.23 4.86 21.01
N THR A 202 7.10 4.62 21.67
CA THR A 202 6.15 5.69 22.07
C THR A 202 6.63 6.41 23.34
N ASN A 203 7.46 5.74 24.14
CA ASN A 203 7.94 6.27 25.44
C ASN A 203 9.33 6.93 25.33
N GLY A 204 9.96 6.99 24.15
CA GLY A 204 11.30 7.54 23.93
C GLY A 204 11.33 8.73 22.95
N GLY A 205 10.18 9.36 22.66
CA GLY A 205 10.05 10.52 21.78
C GLY A 205 9.62 11.78 22.53
#